data_d495331ce4f8cc7f9b9d3507de1b3b04
#
_entry.id   d495331ce4f8cc7f9b9d3507de1b3b04
#
_cell.length_a   1.000
_cell.length_b   1.000
_cell.length_c   1.000
_cell.angle_alpha   90.00
_cell.angle_beta   90.00
_cell.angle_gamma   90.00
#
_symmetry.space_group_name_H-M   'P 1'
#
loop_
_entity.id
_entity.type
_entity.pdbx_description
1 polymer ?
#
loop_
_entity_poly.entity_id
_entity_poly.type
_entity_poly.pdbx_seq_one_letter_code
_entity_poly.pdbx_strand_id
1 'polypeptide(L)'
;MAQDPTNPHDALLKALLETPERAGIFLRENLPDVLRDRMADEPPRHLPGSFIDPAMAETHSDRLFEVALRDGRTAFAYVLIEHKSGPDPATPVQLLGYQQRIWQRFAEQDGKGRAQRYRQLPPIIPLVIYHGQRDWSVPLSLLDCIDADEALLVLQRDFGYQVCHLRPEESDARLSTDPVLRAGLRALAWAFAEHLDASAITRLLRDLPEGHPLEQALLRYIARVFPTTESEVFRALETTRPDRAEELNMTVAEEWIERGKQEGRQEGRQEGRQEGRQEGEVSTLLRQIERKFGSEARKACQNRVENASLEELGRWLDRVVTADSVEEIFGDE
;
A
#
# COMPACT_ATOMS: atom_id res chain seq x y z
N MET A 1 5.92 16.21 10.96
CA MET A 1 5.97 15.17 9.91
C MET A 1 4.54 14.86 9.55
N ALA A 2 4.12 15.12 8.31
CA ALA A 2 2.78 14.76 7.87
C ALA A 2 2.73 13.23 7.80
N GLN A 3 1.78 12.61 8.52
CA GLN A 3 1.46 11.20 8.36
C GLN A 3 1.11 10.98 6.87
N ASP A 4 1.83 10.07 6.23
CA ASP A 4 1.47 9.57 4.91
C ASP A 4 0.04 9.03 4.98
N PRO A 5 -0.87 9.43 4.08
CA PRO A 5 -2.24 8.96 4.17
C PRO A 5 -2.22 7.43 4.10
N THR A 6 -2.73 6.81 5.15
CA THR A 6 -2.81 5.34 5.27
C THR A 6 -3.36 4.77 3.96
N ASN A 7 -2.62 3.87 3.31
CA ASN A 7 -3.04 3.22 2.07
C ASN A 7 -4.49 2.69 2.24
N PRO A 8 -5.46 3.11 1.41
CA PRO A 8 -6.86 2.76 1.59
C PRO A 8 -7.11 1.25 1.53
N HIS A 9 -6.33 0.51 0.73
CA HIS A 9 -6.42 -0.95 0.63
C HIS A 9 -6.03 -1.61 1.95
N ASP A 10 -4.96 -1.12 2.57
CA ASP A 10 -4.48 -1.57 3.87
C ASP A 10 -5.49 -1.26 4.98
N ALA A 11 -6.07 -0.07 4.96
CA ALA A 11 -7.06 0.36 5.93
C ALA A 11 -8.32 -0.53 5.87
N LEU A 12 -8.80 -0.85 4.66
CA LEU A 12 -9.94 -1.74 4.47
C LEU A 12 -9.61 -3.16 4.95
N LEU A 13 -8.48 -3.74 4.55
CA LEU A 13 -8.08 -5.07 4.99
C LEU A 13 -7.90 -5.14 6.51
N LYS A 14 -7.31 -4.09 7.11
CA LYS A 14 -7.20 -3.98 8.57
C LYS A 14 -8.57 -4.05 9.24
N ALA A 15 -9.52 -3.29 8.75
CA ALA A 15 -10.88 -3.29 9.30
C ALA A 15 -11.60 -4.64 9.07
N LEU A 16 -11.39 -5.29 7.93
CA LEU A 16 -11.94 -6.62 7.64
C LEU A 16 -11.44 -7.70 8.60
N LEU A 17 -10.15 -7.70 8.91
CA LEU A 17 -9.48 -8.72 9.73
C LEU A 17 -9.32 -8.30 11.21
N GLU A 18 -10.04 -7.26 11.66
CA GLU A 18 -9.94 -6.75 13.02
C GLU A 18 -10.49 -7.73 14.06
N THR A 19 -11.64 -8.36 13.77
CA THR A 19 -12.24 -9.35 14.68
C THR A 19 -11.58 -10.71 14.51
N PRO A 20 -11.20 -11.38 15.63
CA PRO A 20 -10.54 -12.69 15.58
C PRO A 20 -11.38 -13.75 14.84
N GLU A 21 -12.70 -13.73 15.00
CA GLU A 21 -13.62 -14.65 14.35
C GLU A 21 -13.55 -14.53 12.83
N ARG A 22 -13.61 -13.29 12.32
CA ARG A 22 -13.56 -13.04 10.89
C ARG A 22 -12.17 -13.32 10.30
N ALA A 23 -11.11 -12.96 11.03
CA ALA A 23 -9.75 -13.35 10.66
C ALA A 23 -9.62 -14.89 10.59
N GLY A 24 -10.25 -15.62 11.51
CA GLY A 24 -10.29 -17.07 11.52
C GLY A 24 -10.99 -17.65 10.28
N ILE A 25 -12.13 -17.09 9.86
CA ILE A 25 -12.81 -17.50 8.62
C ILE A 25 -11.89 -17.26 7.41
N PHE A 26 -11.35 -16.04 7.29
CA PHE A 26 -10.45 -15.69 6.20
C PHE A 26 -9.24 -16.61 6.10
N LEU A 27 -8.59 -16.90 7.21
CA LEU A 27 -7.44 -17.82 7.24
C LEU A 27 -7.83 -19.25 6.85
N ARG A 28 -8.98 -19.76 7.32
CA ARG A 28 -9.45 -21.11 6.95
C ARG A 28 -9.77 -21.22 5.47
N GLU A 29 -10.26 -20.16 4.84
CA GLU A 29 -10.60 -20.13 3.42
C GLU A 29 -9.37 -20.02 2.51
N ASN A 30 -8.26 -19.42 2.98
CA ASN A 30 -7.10 -19.08 2.15
C ASN A 30 -5.80 -19.81 2.51
N LEU A 31 -5.75 -20.52 3.62
CA LEU A 31 -4.58 -21.32 4.00
C LEU A 31 -4.64 -22.74 3.43
N PRO A 32 -3.47 -23.39 3.22
CA PRO A 32 -3.43 -24.76 2.73
C PRO A 32 -4.22 -25.72 3.60
N ASP A 33 -4.86 -26.72 2.98
CA ASP A 33 -5.67 -27.75 3.63
C ASP A 33 -4.91 -28.43 4.79
N VAL A 34 -3.63 -28.70 4.58
CA VAL A 34 -2.75 -29.29 5.60
C VAL A 34 -2.72 -28.49 6.90
N LEU A 35 -2.78 -27.17 6.84
CA LEU A 35 -2.83 -26.31 8.03
C LEU A 35 -4.26 -26.14 8.50
N ARG A 36 -5.19 -25.85 7.59
CA ARG A 36 -6.61 -25.68 7.90
C ARG A 36 -7.18 -26.82 8.73
N ASP A 37 -6.88 -28.07 8.33
CA ASP A 37 -7.38 -29.27 9.01
C ASP A 37 -6.78 -29.48 10.41
N ARG A 38 -5.67 -28.81 10.69
CA ARG A 38 -4.98 -28.81 11.99
C ARG A 38 -5.32 -27.62 12.88
N MET A 39 -5.93 -26.59 12.35
CA MET A 39 -6.34 -25.43 13.15
C MET A 39 -7.35 -25.84 14.22
N ALA A 40 -7.14 -25.38 15.44
CA ALA A 40 -8.12 -25.47 16.50
C ALA A 40 -9.35 -24.60 16.18
N ASP A 41 -10.46 -24.85 16.87
CA ASP A 41 -11.69 -24.06 16.65
C ASP A 41 -11.60 -22.64 17.23
N GLU A 42 -10.62 -22.40 18.09
CA GLU A 42 -10.33 -21.09 18.67
C GLU A 42 -9.97 -20.07 17.58
N PRO A 43 -10.48 -18.83 17.70
CA PRO A 43 -10.09 -17.75 16.79
C PRO A 43 -8.59 -17.45 16.87
N PRO A 44 -7.96 -17.06 15.75
CA PRO A 44 -6.56 -16.68 15.75
C PRO A 44 -6.33 -15.40 16.55
N ARG A 45 -5.16 -15.28 17.18
CA ARG A 45 -4.76 -14.08 17.90
C ARG A 45 -3.94 -13.15 17.00
N HIS A 46 -4.42 -11.95 16.75
CA HIS A 46 -3.64 -10.93 16.04
C HIS A 46 -2.46 -10.48 16.90
N LEU A 47 -1.26 -10.46 16.32
CA LEU A 47 -0.06 -9.91 16.94
C LEU A 47 0.26 -8.53 16.33
N PRO A 48 0.66 -7.54 17.16
CA PRO A 48 0.96 -6.19 16.66
C PRO A 48 2.16 -6.20 15.69
N GLY A 49 2.19 -5.28 14.74
CA GLY A 49 3.29 -5.14 13.77
C GLY A 49 4.66 -4.92 14.42
N SER A 50 4.71 -4.30 15.60
CA SER A 50 5.93 -4.19 16.43
C SER A 50 6.52 -5.55 16.85
N PHE A 51 5.75 -6.63 16.72
CA PHE A 51 6.26 -8.00 16.91
C PHE A 51 7.23 -8.40 15.81
N ILE A 52 7.06 -7.89 14.60
CA ILE A 52 7.91 -8.21 13.45
C ILE A 52 9.13 -7.28 13.43
N ASP A 53 8.90 -5.99 13.48
CA ASP A 53 9.94 -4.95 13.49
C ASP A 53 9.42 -3.69 14.19
N PRO A 54 10.12 -3.15 15.21
CA PRO A 54 9.72 -1.91 15.86
C PRO A 54 9.62 -0.70 14.91
N ALA A 55 10.43 -0.68 13.84
CA ALA A 55 10.39 0.36 12.82
C ALA A 55 9.18 0.19 11.84
N MET A 56 8.59 -1.00 11.77
CA MET A 56 7.43 -1.32 10.93
C MET A 56 6.09 -1.13 11.63
N ALA A 57 6.07 -0.77 12.91
CA ALA A 57 4.84 -0.64 13.70
C ALA A 57 3.82 0.35 13.12
N GLU A 58 4.26 1.31 12.29
CA GLU A 58 3.42 2.39 11.76
C GLU A 58 3.23 2.38 10.23
N THR A 59 4.00 1.60 9.47
CA THR A 59 4.09 1.80 8.01
C THR A 59 3.57 0.66 7.15
N HIS A 60 3.29 -0.53 7.68
CA HIS A 60 2.95 -1.70 6.87
C HIS A 60 1.61 -2.33 7.29
N SER A 61 0.83 -2.71 6.29
CA SER A 61 -0.47 -3.41 6.38
C SER A 61 -0.38 -4.86 6.79
N ASP A 62 0.83 -5.33 6.95
CA ASP A 62 1.12 -6.73 7.24
C ASP A 62 0.47 -7.17 8.56
N ARG A 63 -0.18 -8.33 8.53
CA ARG A 63 -0.86 -8.92 9.66
C ARG A 63 -0.22 -10.24 10.06
N LEU A 64 0.16 -10.35 11.33
CA LEU A 64 0.63 -11.59 11.90
C LEU A 64 -0.44 -12.18 12.83
N PHE A 65 -0.85 -13.40 12.54
CA PHE A 65 -1.80 -14.15 13.36
C PHE A 65 -1.11 -15.35 13.99
N GLU A 66 -1.29 -15.50 15.28
CA GLU A 66 -0.99 -16.74 16.00
C GLU A 66 -2.21 -17.66 15.92
N VAL A 67 -1.99 -18.85 15.42
CA VAL A 67 -3.02 -19.86 15.16
C VAL A 67 -2.77 -21.05 16.08
N ALA A 68 -3.73 -21.37 16.94
CA ALA A 68 -3.69 -22.59 17.76
C ALA A 68 -3.94 -23.83 16.90
N LEU A 69 -3.17 -24.89 17.15
CA LEU A 69 -3.36 -26.18 16.50
C LEU A 69 -4.00 -27.18 17.46
N ARG A 70 -4.79 -28.14 16.93
CA ARG A 70 -5.50 -29.16 17.69
C ARG A 70 -4.61 -30.05 18.57
N ASP A 71 -3.33 -30.14 18.26
CA ASP A 71 -2.33 -30.87 19.03
C ASP A 71 -1.66 -30.04 20.14
N GLY A 72 -2.17 -28.82 20.40
CA GLY A 72 -1.65 -27.89 21.40
C GLY A 72 -0.42 -27.09 20.98
N ARG A 73 0.05 -27.25 19.74
CA ARG A 73 1.12 -26.42 19.17
C ARG A 73 0.56 -25.13 18.58
N THR A 74 1.47 -24.24 18.23
CA THR A 74 1.15 -22.96 17.58
C THR A 74 1.75 -22.92 16.18
N ALA A 75 1.03 -22.31 15.25
CA ALA A 75 1.52 -21.87 13.96
C ALA A 75 1.31 -20.36 13.79
N PHE A 76 2.06 -19.74 12.88
CA PHE A 76 1.85 -18.34 12.51
C PHE A 76 1.38 -18.23 11.06
N ALA A 77 0.32 -17.47 10.84
CA ALA A 77 -0.09 -17.00 9.52
C ALA A 77 0.34 -15.54 9.35
N TYR A 78 1.24 -15.30 8.41
CA TYR A 78 1.70 -13.97 8.05
C TYR A 78 1.00 -13.51 6.77
N VAL A 79 0.15 -12.50 6.88
CA VAL A 79 -0.66 -11.98 5.77
C VAL A 79 -0.07 -10.67 5.28
N LEU A 80 0.41 -10.66 4.03
CA LEU A 80 0.89 -9.50 3.30
C LEU A 80 -0.14 -9.09 2.25
N ILE A 81 -0.44 -7.80 2.13
CA ILE A 81 -1.23 -7.27 1.01
C ILE A 81 -0.31 -6.70 -0.07
N GLU A 82 -0.46 -7.19 -1.30
CA GLU A 82 0.23 -6.66 -2.48
C GLU A 82 -0.79 -5.93 -3.37
N HIS A 83 -0.71 -4.61 -3.42
CA HIS A 83 -1.69 -3.73 -4.08
C HIS A 83 -1.16 -3.07 -5.37
N LYS A 84 -0.02 -3.51 -5.88
CA LYS A 84 0.52 -3.03 -7.16
C LYS A 84 -0.25 -3.65 -8.33
N SER A 85 -0.24 -2.97 -9.47
CA SER A 85 -0.87 -3.47 -10.71
C SER A 85 -0.24 -4.75 -11.27
N GLY A 86 0.96 -5.09 -10.82
CA GLY A 86 1.66 -6.34 -11.12
C GLY A 86 2.45 -6.84 -9.90
N PRO A 87 2.77 -8.16 -9.86
CA PRO A 87 3.50 -8.76 -8.75
C PRO A 87 4.91 -8.17 -8.59
N ASP A 88 5.38 -8.03 -7.35
CA ASP A 88 6.74 -7.60 -7.06
C ASP A 88 7.70 -8.81 -7.06
N PRO A 89 8.70 -8.86 -7.95
CA PRO A 89 9.68 -9.95 -7.99
C PRO A 89 10.46 -10.15 -6.69
N ALA A 90 10.55 -9.13 -5.84
CA ALA A 90 11.24 -9.20 -4.55
C ALA A 90 10.43 -9.92 -3.45
N THR A 91 9.13 -10.21 -3.69
CA THR A 91 8.22 -10.79 -2.69
C THR A 91 8.78 -12.05 -1.99
N PRO A 92 9.37 -13.06 -2.67
CA PRO A 92 9.89 -14.25 -1.98
C PRO A 92 11.00 -13.91 -0.99
N VAL A 93 11.93 -13.02 -1.37
CA VAL A 93 13.05 -12.61 -0.51
C VAL A 93 12.57 -11.76 0.66
N GLN A 94 11.60 -10.88 0.44
CA GLN A 94 10.97 -10.09 1.50
C GLN A 94 10.28 -10.99 2.53
N LEU A 95 9.48 -11.96 2.08
CA LEU A 95 8.79 -12.90 2.95
C LEU A 95 9.77 -13.74 3.78
N LEU A 96 10.90 -14.16 3.21
CA LEU A 96 11.96 -14.85 3.95
C LEU A 96 12.53 -13.95 5.07
N GLY A 97 12.76 -12.67 4.77
CA GLY A 97 13.21 -11.69 5.76
C GLY A 97 12.21 -11.51 6.91
N TYR A 98 10.91 -11.48 6.62
CA TYR A 98 9.86 -11.41 7.64
C TYR A 98 9.79 -12.68 8.50
N GLN A 99 9.86 -13.87 7.91
CA GLN A 99 9.90 -15.13 8.66
C GLN A 99 11.08 -15.17 9.63
N GLN A 100 12.27 -14.76 9.19
CA GLN A 100 13.45 -14.71 10.03
C GLN A 100 13.24 -13.80 11.25
N ARG A 101 12.64 -12.61 11.08
CA ARG A 101 12.35 -11.67 12.16
C ARG A 101 11.28 -12.21 13.13
N ILE A 102 10.23 -12.84 12.62
CA ILE A 102 9.18 -13.46 13.44
C ILE A 102 9.79 -14.56 14.35
N TRP A 103 10.60 -15.46 13.81
CA TRP A 103 11.27 -16.50 14.60
C TRP A 103 12.24 -15.91 15.62
N GLN A 104 12.98 -14.87 15.26
CA GLN A 104 13.90 -14.19 16.16
C GLN A 104 13.14 -13.58 17.35
N ARG A 105 12.06 -12.86 17.07
CA ARG A 105 11.20 -12.29 18.12
C ARG A 105 10.52 -13.36 18.98
N PHE A 106 9.97 -14.39 18.36
CA PHE A 106 9.41 -15.53 19.09
C PHE A 106 10.43 -16.14 20.04
N ALA A 107 11.66 -16.34 19.58
CA ALA A 107 12.74 -16.85 20.42
C ALA A 107 13.17 -15.89 21.54
N GLU A 108 12.96 -14.61 21.46
CA GLU A 108 13.31 -13.61 22.49
C GLU A 108 12.28 -13.48 23.61
N GLN A 109 10.99 -13.77 23.34
CA GLN A 109 9.90 -13.51 24.29
C GLN A 109 9.70 -14.57 25.38
N ASP A 110 10.11 -15.79 25.14
CA ASP A 110 9.64 -16.96 25.94
C ASP A 110 10.56 -17.30 27.12
N GLY A 111 11.11 -16.43 27.90
CA GLY A 111 11.80 -16.70 29.20
C GLY A 111 12.64 -18.00 29.38
N LYS A 112 12.54 -18.97 28.46
CA LYS A 112 13.31 -20.23 28.41
C LYS A 112 14.70 -19.96 27.82
N GLY A 113 15.74 -20.71 28.20
CA GLY A 113 17.10 -20.50 27.73
C GLY A 113 17.25 -20.40 26.21
N ARG A 114 18.00 -19.40 25.70
CA ARG A 114 18.14 -19.05 24.26
C ARG A 114 18.38 -20.24 23.34
N ALA A 115 19.17 -21.22 23.77
CA ALA A 115 19.47 -22.42 22.95
C ALA A 115 18.27 -23.33 22.75
N GLN A 116 17.33 -23.43 23.69
CA GLN A 116 16.15 -24.30 23.58
C GLN A 116 15.09 -23.73 22.67
N ARG A 117 15.00 -22.40 22.55
CA ARG A 117 13.99 -21.71 21.74
C ARG A 117 14.20 -21.92 20.26
N TYR A 118 15.45 -21.88 19.77
CA TYR A 118 15.77 -22.14 18.37
C TYR A 118 15.61 -23.60 17.92
N ARG A 119 15.29 -24.52 18.86
CA ARG A 119 15.02 -25.93 18.54
C ARG A 119 13.54 -26.23 18.26
N GLN A 120 12.64 -25.32 18.61
CA GLN A 120 11.19 -25.53 18.54
C GLN A 120 10.50 -24.29 17.96
N LEU A 121 11.00 -23.79 16.84
CA LEU A 121 10.37 -22.67 16.14
C LEU A 121 9.01 -23.11 15.58
N PRO A 122 7.97 -22.26 15.69
CA PRO A 122 6.67 -22.54 15.10
C PRO A 122 6.75 -22.43 13.57
N PRO A 123 5.93 -23.20 12.83
CA PRO A 123 5.79 -23.00 11.39
C PRO A 123 5.18 -21.63 11.13
N ILE A 124 5.69 -20.95 10.08
CA ILE A 124 5.16 -19.69 9.57
C ILE A 124 4.67 -19.95 8.15
N ILE A 125 3.44 -19.58 7.87
CA ILE A 125 2.82 -19.71 6.58
C ILE A 125 2.54 -18.30 6.04
N PRO A 126 3.35 -17.81 5.07
CA PRO A 126 3.08 -16.56 4.42
C PRO A 126 1.90 -16.68 3.45
N LEU A 127 1.00 -15.71 3.51
CA LEU A 127 -0.14 -15.56 2.62
C LEU A 127 -0.13 -14.16 2.03
N VAL A 128 -0.02 -14.07 0.71
CA VAL A 128 -0.08 -12.82 -0.03
C VAL A 128 -1.51 -12.62 -0.54
N ILE A 129 -2.13 -11.50 -0.20
CA ILE A 129 -3.38 -11.06 -0.82
C ILE A 129 -3.00 -10.15 -1.98
N TYR A 130 -3.34 -10.57 -3.18
CA TYR A 130 -3.04 -9.84 -4.40
C TYR A 130 -4.32 -9.49 -5.14
N HIS A 131 -4.49 -8.20 -5.48
CA HIS A 131 -5.65 -7.70 -6.23
C HIS A 131 -5.25 -6.90 -7.48
N GLY A 132 -4.04 -7.15 -8.01
CA GLY A 132 -3.55 -6.50 -9.23
C GLY A 132 -4.24 -7.01 -10.49
N GLN A 133 -4.09 -6.24 -11.58
CA GLN A 133 -4.70 -6.52 -12.87
C GLN A 133 -4.02 -7.65 -13.65
N ARG A 134 -2.72 -7.88 -13.40
CA ARG A 134 -1.95 -8.93 -14.07
C ARG A 134 -2.01 -10.21 -13.27
N ASP A 135 -1.89 -11.34 -13.93
CA ASP A 135 -1.75 -12.61 -13.24
C ASP A 135 -0.47 -12.64 -12.39
N TRP A 136 -0.54 -13.36 -11.27
CA TRP A 136 0.64 -13.58 -10.43
C TRP A 136 1.68 -14.38 -11.21
N SER A 137 2.86 -13.82 -11.38
CA SER A 137 3.95 -14.40 -12.17
C SER A 137 5.26 -14.62 -11.40
N VAL A 138 5.27 -14.24 -10.11
CA VAL A 138 6.43 -14.46 -9.24
C VAL A 138 6.41 -15.92 -8.75
N PRO A 139 7.55 -16.63 -8.75
CA PRO A 139 7.65 -18.00 -8.25
C PRO A 139 7.11 -18.11 -6.82
N LEU A 140 6.36 -19.19 -6.53
CA LEU A 140 5.83 -19.49 -5.20
C LEU A 140 6.83 -20.21 -4.29
N SER A 141 7.96 -20.63 -4.83
CA SER A 141 9.08 -21.28 -4.17
C SER A 141 10.32 -20.39 -4.25
N LEU A 142 11.08 -20.31 -3.16
CA LEU A 142 12.33 -19.56 -3.17
C LEU A 142 13.39 -20.24 -4.05
N LEU A 143 13.38 -21.58 -4.15
CA LEU A 143 14.32 -22.31 -5.00
C LEU A 143 14.20 -21.91 -6.46
N ASP A 144 13.00 -21.62 -6.94
CA ASP A 144 12.74 -21.17 -8.32
C ASP A 144 13.30 -19.76 -8.62
N CYS A 145 13.71 -19.03 -7.58
CA CYS A 145 14.37 -17.73 -7.70
C CYS A 145 15.90 -17.81 -7.68
N ILE A 146 16.47 -18.99 -7.44
CA ILE A 146 17.93 -19.20 -7.30
C ILE A 146 18.51 -19.66 -8.63
N ASP A 147 19.41 -18.86 -9.18
CA ASP A 147 20.16 -19.21 -10.39
C ASP A 147 21.33 -20.15 -10.04
N ALA A 148 21.07 -21.45 -10.07
CA ALA A 148 22.05 -22.50 -9.79
C ALA A 148 21.70 -23.81 -10.49
N ASP A 149 22.68 -24.67 -10.69
CA ASP A 149 22.48 -26.05 -11.17
C ASP A 149 21.88 -26.96 -10.08
N GLU A 150 21.39 -28.13 -10.49
CA GLU A 150 20.79 -29.12 -9.58
C GLU A 150 21.73 -29.54 -8.43
N ALA A 151 23.02 -29.59 -8.67
CA ALA A 151 24.01 -30.01 -7.66
C ALA A 151 24.15 -28.97 -6.54
N LEU A 152 24.00 -27.69 -6.87
CA LEU A 152 24.00 -26.60 -5.89
C LEU A 152 22.65 -26.42 -5.24
N LEU A 153 21.54 -26.61 -5.97
CA LEU A 153 20.17 -26.47 -5.41
C LEU A 153 19.91 -27.46 -4.28
N VAL A 154 20.48 -28.70 -4.30
CA VAL A 154 20.32 -29.66 -3.19
C VAL A 154 20.90 -29.16 -1.86
N LEU A 155 21.80 -28.18 -1.89
CA LEU A 155 22.36 -27.53 -0.70
C LEU A 155 21.47 -26.45 -0.13
N GLN A 156 20.45 -26.01 -0.87
CA GLN A 156 19.51 -25.01 -0.45
C GLN A 156 18.30 -25.65 0.25
N ARG A 157 17.60 -24.86 1.05
CA ARG A 157 16.31 -25.23 1.63
C ARG A 157 15.23 -24.34 1.05
N ASP A 158 14.20 -24.98 0.55
CA ASP A 158 13.05 -24.27 0.02
C ASP A 158 12.17 -23.67 1.10
N PHE A 159 11.52 -22.58 0.75
CA PHE A 159 10.35 -22.08 1.45
C PHE A 159 9.32 -21.61 0.43
N GLY A 160 8.07 -21.88 0.74
CA GLY A 160 6.95 -21.50 -0.13
C GLY A 160 5.99 -20.52 0.58
N TYR A 161 5.14 -19.90 -0.21
CA TYR A 161 4.06 -19.03 0.26
C TYR A 161 2.79 -19.24 -0.54
N GLN A 162 1.65 -18.74 -0.03
CA GLN A 162 0.36 -18.82 -0.68
C GLN A 162 -0.01 -17.47 -1.27
N VAL A 163 -0.78 -17.49 -2.36
CA VAL A 163 -1.33 -16.27 -2.98
C VAL A 163 -2.85 -16.39 -3.06
N CYS A 164 -3.54 -15.46 -2.43
CA CYS A 164 -4.96 -15.21 -2.61
C CYS A 164 -5.10 -14.11 -3.68
N HIS A 165 -5.34 -14.49 -4.93
CA HIS A 165 -5.53 -13.54 -6.01
C HIS A 165 -7.02 -13.17 -6.09
N LEU A 166 -7.34 -11.94 -5.71
CA LEU A 166 -8.69 -11.38 -5.77
C LEU A 166 -8.97 -10.87 -7.18
N ARG A 167 -9.73 -11.61 -7.96
CA ARG A 167 -10.10 -11.23 -9.34
C ARG A 167 -11.48 -10.60 -9.40
N PRO A 168 -11.70 -9.60 -10.29
CA PRO A 168 -12.99 -8.92 -10.41
C PRO A 168 -14.15 -9.86 -10.75
N GLU A 169 -13.90 -10.93 -11.51
CA GLU A 169 -14.88 -11.92 -11.95
C GLU A 169 -15.12 -13.05 -10.96
N GLU A 170 -14.40 -13.09 -9.82
CA GLU A 170 -14.58 -14.17 -8.84
C GLU A 170 -16.02 -14.22 -8.31
N SER A 171 -16.54 -15.44 -8.19
CA SER A 171 -17.86 -15.68 -7.62
C SER A 171 -17.88 -15.33 -6.12
N ASP A 172 -19.07 -15.03 -5.62
CA ASP A 172 -19.27 -14.70 -4.20
C ASP A 172 -18.77 -15.83 -3.27
N ALA A 173 -19.04 -17.08 -3.63
CA ALA A 173 -18.62 -18.23 -2.85
C ALA A 173 -17.11 -18.45 -2.81
N ARG A 174 -16.37 -17.96 -3.82
CA ARG A 174 -14.90 -18.06 -3.86
C ARG A 174 -14.21 -16.91 -3.14
N LEU A 175 -14.87 -15.77 -2.98
CA LEU A 175 -14.33 -14.67 -2.20
C LEU A 175 -14.38 -14.96 -0.71
N SER A 176 -15.56 -15.34 -0.19
CA SER A 176 -15.72 -15.78 1.19
C SER A 176 -17.14 -16.31 1.45
N THR A 177 -17.26 -17.23 2.39
CA THR A 177 -18.55 -17.66 2.95
C THR A 177 -19.14 -16.61 3.89
N ASP A 178 -18.30 -15.79 4.54
CA ASP A 178 -18.73 -14.66 5.37
C ASP A 178 -19.13 -13.46 4.51
N PRO A 179 -20.36 -12.93 4.63
CA PRO A 179 -20.84 -11.84 3.78
C PRO A 179 -20.04 -10.54 3.98
N VAL A 180 -19.57 -10.27 5.19
CA VAL A 180 -18.81 -9.06 5.50
C VAL A 180 -17.42 -9.12 4.88
N LEU A 181 -16.73 -10.27 4.97
CA LEU A 181 -15.46 -10.51 4.27
C LEU A 181 -15.68 -10.39 2.76
N ARG A 182 -16.72 -11.02 2.23
CA ARG A 182 -17.04 -11.01 0.80
C ARG A 182 -17.21 -9.60 0.27
N ALA A 183 -17.94 -8.72 0.98
CA ALA A 183 -18.11 -7.32 0.60
C ALA A 183 -16.77 -6.59 0.46
N GLY A 184 -15.90 -6.70 1.46
CA GLY A 184 -14.60 -6.02 1.46
C GLY A 184 -13.60 -6.63 0.48
N LEU A 185 -13.52 -7.97 0.37
CA LEU A 185 -12.66 -8.63 -0.61
C LEU A 185 -13.09 -8.35 -2.04
N ARG A 186 -14.39 -8.22 -2.29
CA ARG A 186 -14.93 -7.78 -3.58
C ARG A 186 -14.57 -6.33 -3.89
N ALA A 187 -14.65 -5.44 -2.92
CA ALA A 187 -14.20 -4.07 -3.09
C ALA A 187 -12.70 -4.00 -3.43
N LEU A 188 -11.86 -4.81 -2.78
CA LEU A 188 -10.44 -4.94 -3.13
C LEU A 188 -10.25 -5.51 -4.54
N ALA A 189 -11.00 -6.56 -4.92
CA ALA A 189 -10.94 -7.17 -6.26
C ALA A 189 -11.28 -6.16 -7.38
N TRP A 190 -12.17 -5.22 -7.10
CA TRP A 190 -12.59 -4.19 -8.05
C TRP A 190 -11.73 -2.92 -8.01
N ALA A 191 -10.68 -2.85 -7.22
CA ALA A 191 -9.89 -1.62 -6.98
C ALA A 191 -9.39 -0.90 -8.27
N PHE A 192 -9.28 -1.62 -9.38
CA PHE A 192 -8.88 -1.07 -10.68
C PHE A 192 -10.05 -0.90 -11.66
N ALA A 193 -11.30 -0.94 -11.19
CA ALA A 193 -12.45 -0.67 -12.04
C ALA A 193 -12.42 0.78 -12.54
N GLU A 194 -12.73 0.96 -13.82
CA GLU A 194 -12.75 2.29 -14.44
C GLU A 194 -13.85 3.18 -13.86
N HIS A 195 -14.94 2.56 -13.39
CA HIS A 195 -16.07 3.24 -12.76
C HIS A 195 -16.84 2.29 -11.86
N LEU A 196 -17.41 2.83 -10.78
CA LEU A 196 -18.27 2.10 -9.87
C LEU A 196 -19.67 2.74 -9.86
N ASP A 197 -20.63 2.08 -10.49
CA ASP A 197 -22.01 2.53 -10.57
C ASP A 197 -22.82 2.21 -9.30
N ALA A 198 -24.04 2.76 -9.21
CA ALA A 198 -24.93 2.53 -8.10
C ALA A 198 -25.29 1.04 -7.89
N SER A 199 -25.34 0.23 -8.95
CA SER A 199 -25.63 -1.19 -8.87
C SER A 199 -24.48 -1.96 -8.20
N ALA A 200 -23.25 -1.67 -8.62
CA ALA A 200 -22.05 -2.25 -8.01
C ALA A 200 -21.92 -1.87 -6.52
N ILE A 201 -22.12 -0.60 -6.19
CA ILE A 201 -22.13 -0.12 -4.79
C ILE A 201 -23.23 -0.84 -3.99
N THR A 202 -24.44 -0.94 -4.53
CA THR A 202 -25.55 -1.69 -3.92
C THR A 202 -25.16 -3.14 -3.63
N ARG A 203 -24.46 -3.80 -4.54
CA ARG A 203 -23.97 -5.17 -4.34
C ARG A 203 -22.99 -5.29 -3.18
N LEU A 204 -22.06 -4.35 -3.06
CA LEU A 204 -21.13 -4.30 -1.92
C LEU A 204 -21.85 -4.11 -0.58
N LEU A 205 -22.82 -3.19 -0.53
CA LEU A 205 -23.53 -2.83 0.69
C LEU A 205 -24.52 -3.91 1.15
N ARG A 206 -25.09 -4.72 0.22
CA ARG A 206 -26.04 -5.79 0.57
C ARG A 206 -25.45 -6.89 1.46
N ASP A 207 -24.17 -7.17 1.31
CA ASP A 207 -23.47 -8.18 2.10
C ASP A 207 -23.14 -7.69 3.53
N LEU A 208 -23.25 -6.39 3.79
CA LEU A 208 -23.05 -5.82 5.12
C LEU A 208 -24.37 -5.71 5.88
N PRO A 209 -24.46 -6.21 7.12
CA PRO A 209 -25.58 -5.90 8.00
C PRO A 209 -25.67 -4.40 8.23
N GLU A 210 -26.90 -3.89 8.32
CA GLU A 210 -27.14 -2.49 8.61
C GLU A 210 -26.53 -2.06 9.95
N GLY A 211 -25.87 -0.90 9.97
CA GLY A 211 -25.16 -0.39 11.16
C GLY A 211 -23.86 -1.14 11.49
N HIS A 212 -23.40 -2.02 10.64
CA HIS A 212 -22.14 -2.73 10.86
C HIS A 212 -20.95 -1.73 10.82
N PRO A 213 -19.96 -1.82 11.73
CA PRO A 213 -18.81 -0.88 11.79
C PRO A 213 -18.04 -0.73 10.47
N LEU A 214 -17.99 -1.80 9.65
CA LEU A 214 -17.34 -1.77 8.34
C LEU A 214 -18.09 -0.97 7.27
N GLU A 215 -19.34 -0.60 7.50
CA GLU A 215 -20.15 0.18 6.55
C GLU A 215 -19.46 1.52 6.22
N GLN A 216 -19.05 2.26 7.26
CA GLN A 216 -18.30 3.50 7.07
C GLN A 216 -16.91 3.29 6.45
N ALA A 217 -16.20 2.23 6.86
CA ALA A 217 -14.89 1.92 6.30
C ALA A 217 -14.98 1.60 4.79
N LEU A 218 -16.00 0.84 4.38
CA LEU A 218 -16.25 0.51 2.99
C LEU A 218 -16.66 1.74 2.18
N LEU A 219 -17.53 2.60 2.70
CA LEU A 219 -17.94 3.85 2.05
C LEU A 219 -16.75 4.81 1.86
N ARG A 220 -15.90 4.96 2.87
CA ARG A 220 -14.65 5.73 2.74
C ARG A 220 -13.72 5.13 1.69
N TYR A 221 -13.60 3.80 1.67
CA TYR A 221 -12.81 3.11 0.65
C TYR A 221 -13.36 3.37 -0.75
N ILE A 222 -14.68 3.28 -0.94
CA ILE A 222 -15.34 3.59 -2.20
C ILE A 222 -15.03 5.02 -2.63
N ALA A 223 -15.18 5.99 -1.74
CA ALA A 223 -14.92 7.41 -2.04
C ALA A 223 -13.45 7.71 -2.39
N ARG A 224 -12.50 6.95 -1.84
CA ARG A 224 -11.06 7.15 -2.06
C ARG A 224 -10.53 6.48 -3.31
N VAL A 225 -11.03 5.29 -3.61
CA VAL A 225 -10.41 4.40 -4.59
C VAL A 225 -11.13 4.44 -5.93
N PHE A 226 -12.46 4.54 -5.92
CA PHE A 226 -13.22 4.40 -7.14
C PHE A 226 -13.61 5.74 -7.77
N PRO A 227 -13.51 5.85 -9.11
CA PRO A 227 -14.24 6.87 -9.85
C PRO A 227 -15.74 6.58 -9.73
N THR A 228 -16.45 7.41 -8.97
CA THR A 228 -17.91 7.36 -8.78
C THR A 228 -18.45 8.74 -8.47
N THR A 229 -19.75 8.93 -8.54
CA THR A 229 -20.41 10.20 -8.25
C THR A 229 -21.24 10.13 -6.98
N GLU A 230 -21.47 11.30 -6.36
CA GLU A 230 -22.32 11.41 -5.18
C GLU A 230 -23.73 10.85 -5.45
N SER A 231 -24.30 11.11 -6.63
CA SER A 231 -25.62 10.61 -7.01
C SER A 231 -25.69 9.09 -7.11
N GLU A 232 -24.60 8.41 -7.52
CA GLU A 232 -24.54 6.95 -7.56
C GLU A 232 -24.44 6.33 -6.17
N VAL A 233 -23.58 6.91 -5.32
CA VAL A 233 -23.48 6.49 -3.93
C VAL A 233 -24.81 6.69 -3.21
N PHE A 234 -25.42 7.88 -3.34
CA PHE A 234 -26.71 8.19 -2.71
C PHE A 234 -27.82 7.22 -3.17
N ARG A 235 -27.94 6.95 -4.47
CA ARG A 235 -28.91 6.00 -5.02
C ARG A 235 -28.71 4.58 -4.49
N ALA A 236 -27.47 4.15 -4.31
CA ALA A 236 -27.16 2.85 -3.72
C ALA A 236 -27.55 2.81 -2.22
N LEU A 237 -27.33 3.89 -1.51
CA LEU A 237 -27.74 4.06 -0.11
C LEU A 237 -29.26 4.10 0.05
N GLU A 238 -29.99 4.84 -0.78
CA GLU A 238 -31.45 4.84 -0.79
C GLU A 238 -32.03 3.43 -1.00
N THR A 239 -31.36 2.62 -1.82
CA THR A 239 -31.77 1.23 -2.11
C THR A 239 -31.47 0.28 -0.94
N THR A 240 -30.38 0.47 -0.22
CA THR A 240 -29.87 -0.49 0.78
C THR A 240 -30.04 -0.02 2.21
N ARG A 241 -30.14 1.30 2.44
CA ARG A 241 -30.15 1.97 3.76
C ARG A 241 -31.08 3.19 3.73
N PRO A 242 -32.37 3.04 3.34
CA PRO A 242 -33.25 4.18 3.11
C PRO A 242 -33.32 5.13 4.31
N ASP A 243 -33.38 4.60 5.54
CA ASP A 243 -33.51 5.40 6.76
C ASP A 243 -32.22 6.14 7.18
N ARG A 244 -31.07 5.76 6.58
CA ARG A 244 -29.75 6.30 6.90
C ARG A 244 -28.99 6.85 5.70
N ALA A 245 -29.65 6.92 4.54
CA ALA A 245 -28.99 7.30 3.29
C ALA A 245 -28.33 8.68 3.38
N GLU A 246 -28.98 9.68 3.97
CA GLU A 246 -28.42 11.01 4.13
C GLU A 246 -27.24 11.04 5.10
N GLU A 247 -27.35 10.38 6.26
CA GLU A 247 -26.26 10.26 7.25
C GLU A 247 -25.00 9.65 6.62
N LEU A 248 -25.16 8.52 5.93
CA LEU A 248 -24.05 7.80 5.34
C LEU A 248 -23.45 8.52 4.12
N ASN A 249 -24.27 9.23 3.36
CA ASN A 249 -23.79 10.06 2.25
C ASN A 249 -22.92 11.22 2.73
N MET A 250 -23.22 11.80 3.89
CA MET A 250 -22.35 12.80 4.50
C MET A 250 -20.93 12.28 4.77
N THR A 251 -20.79 11.02 5.18
CA THR A 251 -19.47 10.39 5.38
C THR A 251 -18.66 10.37 4.09
N VAL A 252 -19.30 10.09 2.96
CA VAL A 252 -18.66 10.08 1.64
C VAL A 252 -18.30 11.49 1.19
N ALA A 253 -19.18 12.45 1.38
CA ALA A 253 -18.95 13.86 1.05
C ALA A 253 -17.77 14.44 1.86
N GLU A 254 -17.70 14.15 3.15
CA GLU A 254 -16.57 14.55 4.01
C GLU A 254 -15.25 13.99 3.49
N GLU A 255 -15.23 12.74 3.05
CA GLU A 255 -14.04 12.09 2.50
C GLU A 255 -13.57 12.76 1.18
N TRP A 256 -14.52 13.12 0.30
CA TRP A 256 -14.17 13.84 -0.93
C TRP A 256 -13.65 15.25 -0.67
N ILE A 257 -14.25 15.96 0.31
CA ILE A 257 -13.77 17.29 0.72
C ILE A 257 -12.34 17.19 1.27
N GLU A 258 -12.06 16.21 2.10
CA GLU A 258 -10.73 16.05 2.70
C GLU A 258 -9.69 15.66 1.63
N ARG A 259 -10.07 14.77 0.70
CA ARG A 259 -9.22 14.42 -0.45
C ARG A 259 -8.89 15.66 -1.30
N GLY A 260 -9.90 16.45 -1.66
CA GLY A 260 -9.70 17.68 -2.43
C GLY A 260 -8.78 18.69 -1.72
N LYS A 261 -8.89 18.81 -0.38
CA LYS A 261 -7.98 19.64 0.42
C LYS A 261 -6.54 19.10 0.41
N GLN A 262 -6.35 17.77 0.46
CA GLN A 262 -5.02 17.15 0.44
C GLN A 262 -4.38 17.30 -0.94
N GLU A 263 -5.13 17.05 -2.00
CA GLU A 263 -4.68 17.24 -3.39
C GLU A 263 -4.27 18.70 -3.64
N GLY A 264 -5.14 19.66 -3.30
CA GLY A 264 -4.81 21.08 -3.44
C GLY A 264 -3.61 21.54 -2.59
N ARG A 265 -3.41 20.97 -1.38
CA ARG A 265 -2.20 21.24 -0.59
C ARG A 265 -0.94 20.65 -1.24
N GLN A 266 -1.05 19.46 -1.83
CA GLN A 266 0.08 18.81 -2.49
C GLN A 266 0.46 19.55 -3.77
N GLU A 267 -0.52 19.93 -4.58
CA GLU A 267 -0.33 20.75 -5.79
C GLU A 267 0.31 22.09 -5.44
N GLY A 268 -0.26 22.84 -4.50
CA GLY A 268 0.31 24.12 -4.07
C GLY A 268 1.72 24.00 -3.48
N ARG A 269 2.06 22.87 -2.83
CA ARG A 269 3.44 22.61 -2.39
C ARG A 269 4.39 22.29 -3.53
N GLN A 270 3.93 21.60 -4.56
CA GLN A 270 4.74 21.32 -5.75
C GLN A 270 4.97 22.59 -6.55
N GLU A 271 3.91 23.36 -6.79
CA GLU A 271 3.98 24.68 -7.47
C GLU A 271 4.92 25.62 -6.72
N GLY A 272 4.71 25.82 -5.42
CA GLY A 272 5.58 26.67 -4.61
C GLY A 272 7.05 26.22 -4.55
N ARG A 273 7.31 24.89 -4.65
CA ARG A 273 8.68 24.38 -4.77
C ARG A 273 9.29 24.68 -6.13
N GLN A 274 8.52 24.57 -7.21
CA GLN A 274 8.99 24.89 -8.56
C GLN A 274 9.24 26.39 -8.70
N GLU A 275 8.30 27.22 -8.25
CA GLU A 275 8.45 28.69 -8.23
C GLU A 275 9.66 29.12 -7.39
N GLY A 276 9.76 28.64 -6.15
CA GLY A 276 10.90 28.96 -5.29
C GLY A 276 12.25 28.49 -5.83
N ARG A 277 12.28 27.37 -6.56
CA ARG A 277 13.47 26.92 -7.26
C ARG A 277 13.82 27.85 -8.42
N GLN A 278 12.84 28.22 -9.24
CA GLN A 278 13.04 29.14 -10.37
C GLN A 278 13.50 30.49 -9.88
N GLU A 279 12.87 31.08 -8.88
CA GLU A 279 13.30 32.34 -8.26
C GLU A 279 14.72 32.27 -7.69
N GLY A 280 15.05 31.15 -7.05
CA GLY A 280 16.39 30.90 -6.52
C GLY A 280 17.47 30.81 -7.59
N GLU A 281 17.20 30.11 -8.70
CA GLU A 281 18.10 30.01 -9.84
C GLU A 281 18.25 31.35 -10.57
N VAL A 282 17.15 32.08 -10.80
CA VAL A 282 17.16 33.47 -11.35
C VAL A 282 18.02 34.39 -10.49
N SER A 283 17.77 34.46 -9.20
CA SER A 283 18.52 35.27 -8.25
C SER A 283 20.01 34.93 -8.24
N THR A 284 20.32 33.65 -8.28
CA THR A 284 21.70 33.15 -8.28
C THR A 284 22.43 33.53 -9.56
N LEU A 285 21.80 33.32 -10.71
CA LEU A 285 22.38 33.66 -12.02
C LEU A 285 22.61 35.17 -12.14
N LEU A 286 21.62 35.99 -11.82
CA LEU A 286 21.76 37.46 -11.86
C LEU A 286 22.86 37.96 -10.92
N ARG A 287 23.01 37.37 -9.74
CA ARG A 287 24.10 37.71 -8.80
C ARG A 287 25.47 37.28 -9.34
N GLN A 288 25.57 36.14 -10.02
CA GLN A 288 26.82 35.69 -10.65
C GLN A 288 27.22 36.60 -11.84
N ILE A 289 26.24 36.96 -12.68
CA ILE A 289 26.44 37.92 -13.80
C ILE A 289 26.91 39.24 -13.24
N GLU A 290 26.30 39.79 -12.20
CA GLU A 290 26.71 41.06 -11.58
C GLU A 290 28.15 41.02 -11.03
N ARG A 291 28.51 39.91 -10.36
CA ARG A 291 29.86 39.74 -9.80
C ARG A 291 30.95 39.66 -10.87
N LYS A 292 30.65 39.03 -11.99
CA LYS A 292 31.62 38.74 -13.04
C LYS A 292 31.71 39.86 -14.09
N PHE A 293 30.56 40.42 -14.47
CA PHE A 293 30.43 41.34 -15.58
C PHE A 293 29.92 42.76 -15.20
N GLY A 294 29.58 42.97 -13.94
CA GLY A 294 29.11 44.23 -13.40
C GLY A 294 27.61 44.45 -13.42
N SER A 295 27.18 45.57 -12.79
CA SER A 295 25.75 45.88 -12.59
C SER A 295 24.99 46.22 -13.87
N GLU A 296 25.65 46.76 -14.87
CA GLU A 296 25.02 47.08 -16.17
C GLU A 296 24.69 45.79 -16.94
N ALA A 297 25.57 44.79 -16.91
CA ALA A 297 25.33 43.49 -17.49
C ALA A 297 24.13 42.79 -16.84
N ARG A 298 24.04 42.84 -15.50
CA ARG A 298 22.89 42.33 -14.78
C ARG A 298 21.57 42.95 -15.23
N LYS A 299 21.52 44.31 -15.33
CA LYS A 299 20.31 45.01 -15.77
C LYS A 299 19.90 44.61 -17.20
N ALA A 300 20.89 44.52 -18.10
CA ALA A 300 20.65 44.14 -19.49
C ALA A 300 20.08 42.72 -19.64
N CYS A 301 20.45 41.79 -18.76
CA CYS A 301 20.03 40.39 -18.81
C CYS A 301 18.79 40.08 -17.95
N GLN A 302 18.39 40.99 -17.08
CA GLN A 302 17.38 40.74 -16.06
C GLN A 302 16.08 40.17 -16.65
N ASN A 303 15.51 40.82 -17.63
CA ASN A 303 14.24 40.38 -18.24
C ASN A 303 14.36 39.03 -18.95
N ARG A 304 15.53 38.74 -19.57
CA ARG A 304 15.78 37.45 -20.20
C ARG A 304 15.87 36.32 -19.18
N VAL A 305 16.57 36.57 -18.07
CA VAL A 305 16.76 35.55 -16.99
C VAL A 305 15.47 35.33 -16.22
N GLU A 306 14.67 36.38 -15.94
CA GLU A 306 13.39 36.24 -15.21
C GLU A 306 12.33 35.49 -16.00
N ASN A 307 12.37 35.50 -17.34
CA ASN A 307 11.42 34.78 -18.19
C ASN A 307 11.93 33.41 -18.68
N ALA A 308 13.10 32.98 -18.20
CA ALA A 308 13.71 31.73 -18.64
C ALA A 308 13.08 30.50 -17.95
N SER A 309 13.07 29.38 -18.65
CA SER A 309 12.72 28.08 -18.09
C SER A 309 13.81 27.58 -17.12
N LEU A 310 13.44 26.66 -16.21
CA LEU A 310 14.41 26.04 -15.31
C LEU A 310 15.56 25.32 -16.05
N GLU A 311 15.28 24.78 -17.23
CA GLU A 311 16.30 24.13 -18.06
C GLU A 311 17.30 25.12 -18.62
N GLU A 312 16.82 26.27 -19.09
CA GLU A 312 17.68 27.37 -19.56
C GLU A 312 18.51 27.96 -18.43
N LEU A 313 17.88 28.21 -17.27
CA LEU A 313 18.58 28.72 -16.10
C LEU A 313 19.69 27.75 -15.64
N GLY A 314 19.42 26.44 -15.62
CA GLY A 314 20.43 25.44 -15.30
C GLY A 314 21.64 25.50 -16.25
N ARG A 315 21.40 25.54 -17.58
CA ARG A 315 22.46 25.67 -18.58
C ARG A 315 23.26 26.96 -18.43
N TRP A 316 22.59 28.08 -18.18
CA TRP A 316 23.25 29.35 -17.99
C TRP A 316 24.04 29.46 -16.68
N LEU A 317 23.56 28.81 -15.61
CA LEU A 317 24.28 28.70 -14.36
C LEU A 317 25.58 27.90 -14.49
N ASP A 318 25.61 26.87 -15.32
CA ASP A 318 26.84 26.13 -15.60
C ASP A 318 27.82 26.97 -16.45
N ARG A 319 27.30 27.67 -17.47
CA ARG A 319 28.11 28.49 -18.39
C ARG A 319 28.67 29.75 -17.76
N VAL A 320 27.94 30.41 -16.86
CA VAL A 320 28.39 31.68 -16.27
C VAL A 320 29.71 31.54 -15.52
N VAL A 321 30.06 30.35 -15.04
CA VAL A 321 31.31 30.07 -14.34
C VAL A 321 32.53 30.24 -15.26
N THR A 322 32.45 29.76 -16.51
CA THR A 322 33.57 29.73 -17.50
C THR A 322 33.50 30.81 -18.57
N ALA A 323 32.33 31.40 -18.85
CA ALA A 323 32.13 32.37 -19.93
C ALA A 323 33.01 33.61 -19.76
N ASP A 324 33.67 34.04 -20.80
CA ASP A 324 34.46 35.27 -20.81
C ASP A 324 33.65 36.54 -21.18
N SER A 325 32.44 36.36 -21.72
CA SER A 325 31.49 37.44 -22.03
C SER A 325 30.06 37.06 -21.64
N VAL A 326 29.16 38.06 -21.56
CA VAL A 326 27.74 37.85 -21.23
C VAL A 326 27.04 37.07 -22.35
N GLU A 327 27.43 37.32 -23.60
CA GLU A 327 26.87 36.69 -24.81
C GLU A 327 27.11 35.18 -24.80
N GLU A 328 28.25 34.71 -24.26
CA GLU A 328 28.60 33.31 -24.18
C GLU A 328 27.70 32.54 -23.19
N ILE A 329 27.15 33.21 -22.16
CA ILE A 329 26.22 32.57 -21.22
C ILE A 329 24.95 32.13 -21.94
N PHE A 330 24.45 32.97 -22.84
CA PHE A 330 23.16 32.82 -23.51
C PHE A 330 23.26 32.27 -24.94
N GLY A 331 24.45 32.01 -25.45
CA GLY A 331 24.66 31.45 -26.79
C GLY A 331 24.02 30.07 -26.93
N ASP A 332 23.26 29.88 -28.01
CA ASP A 332 22.83 28.54 -28.44
C ASP A 332 24.02 27.90 -29.18
N GLU A 333 24.44 26.70 -28.75
CA GLU A 333 25.18 25.75 -29.59
C GLU A 333 24.20 24.92 -30.41
#